data_4bf1ffc5f23ea806f44ade1ed36aab10
#
_entry.id   4bf1ffc5f23ea806f44ade1ed36aab10
#
_cell.length_a   1.000
_cell.length_b   1.000
_cell.length_c   1.000
_cell.angle_alpha   90.00
_cell.angle_beta   90.00
_cell.angle_gamma   90.00
#
_symmetry.space_group_name_H-M   'P 1'
#
loop_
_entity.id
_entity.type
_entity.pdbx_description
1 polymer ?
#
loop_
_entity_poly.entity_id
_entity_poly.type
_entity_poly.pdbx_seq_one_letter_code
_entity_poly.pdbx_strand_id
1 'polypeptide(L)'
;MLKNKNLFFSLLFLFVVGSSIVAQNNTNSPYTLYGFGDITENYSGEYRAMGGTSIASSSKNSINTVNPASYASVDSMTFMFDMGVSLLGSRFSYNDVYNSKINANLEYITMQFPLGKNMGFSMGLLPYSFTGYNYSLTQTIREIL
;
A
#
# COMPACT_ATOMS: atom_id res chain seq x y z
N MET A 1 37.19 11.06 16.52
CA MET A 1 35.73 11.31 16.34
C MET A 1 35.07 10.47 15.23
N LEU A 2 35.80 9.82 14.36
CA LEU A 2 35.27 8.96 13.26
C LEU A 2 34.89 7.51 13.68
N LYS A 3 35.48 7.00 14.76
CA LYS A 3 35.26 5.61 15.21
C LYS A 3 33.83 5.34 15.69
N ASN A 4 33.14 6.36 16.22
CA ASN A 4 31.78 6.20 16.73
C ASN A 4 30.70 6.25 15.62
N LYS A 5 30.97 6.85 14.46
CA LYS A 5 30.04 6.86 13.33
C LYS A 5 29.84 5.46 12.73
N ASN A 6 30.94 4.71 12.58
CA ASN A 6 30.86 3.36 12.05
C ASN A 6 30.14 2.41 13.03
N LEU A 7 30.32 2.61 14.32
CA LEU A 7 29.61 1.87 15.35
C LEU A 7 28.08 2.17 15.29
N PHE A 8 27.73 3.45 15.13
CA PHE A 8 26.33 3.86 15.00
C PHE A 8 25.66 3.27 13.74
N PHE A 9 26.35 3.32 12.59
CA PHE A 9 25.85 2.71 11.35
C PHE A 9 25.73 1.18 11.44
N SER A 10 26.70 0.54 12.09
CA SER A 10 26.65 -0.91 12.33
C SER A 10 25.50 -1.30 13.26
N LEU A 11 25.23 -0.52 14.31
CA LEU A 11 24.12 -0.73 15.22
C LEU A 11 22.76 -0.51 14.55
N LEU A 12 22.67 0.54 13.72
CA LEU A 12 21.46 0.84 12.92
C LEU A 12 21.18 -0.27 11.92
N PHE A 13 22.22 -0.77 11.24
CA PHE A 13 22.11 -1.90 10.30
C PHE A 13 21.65 -3.19 10.99
N LEU A 14 22.19 -3.47 12.18
CA LEU A 14 21.80 -4.63 12.98
C LEU A 14 20.33 -4.55 13.43
N PHE A 15 19.83 -3.35 13.74
CA PHE A 15 18.43 -3.15 14.12
C PHE A 15 17.46 -3.38 12.95
N VAL A 16 17.84 -3.00 11.73
CA VAL A 16 17.05 -3.21 10.51
C VAL A 16 17.00 -4.68 10.10
N VAL A 17 18.09 -5.42 10.29
CA VAL A 17 18.16 -6.86 9.92
C VAL A 17 17.48 -7.75 10.96
N GLY A 18 17.38 -7.29 12.21
CA GLY A 18 16.78 -8.07 13.31
C GLY A 18 15.25 -8.10 13.33
N SER A 19 14.57 -7.28 12.54
CA SER A 19 13.12 -7.32 12.42
C SER A 19 12.72 -8.47 11.50
N SER A 20 12.16 -9.53 12.07
CA SER A 20 11.46 -10.56 11.31
C SER A 20 10.30 -9.90 10.59
N ILE A 21 10.44 -9.68 9.29
CA ILE A 21 9.35 -9.20 8.43
C ILE A 21 8.38 -10.36 8.31
N VAL A 22 7.44 -10.44 9.23
CA VAL A 22 6.28 -11.31 9.06
C VAL A 22 5.45 -10.66 7.98
N ALA A 23 5.43 -11.25 6.80
CA ALA A 23 4.53 -10.83 5.73
C ALA A 23 3.11 -11.00 6.25
N GLN A 24 2.52 -9.90 6.71
CA GLN A 24 1.16 -9.90 7.21
C GLN A 24 0.22 -10.07 6.04
N ASN A 25 -0.60 -11.09 6.14
CA ASN A 25 -1.69 -11.31 5.21
C ASN A 25 -2.76 -10.24 5.47
N ASN A 26 -2.75 -9.18 4.67
CA ASN A 26 -3.53 -7.97 4.91
C ASN A 26 -4.94 -8.01 4.34
N THR A 27 -5.36 -9.14 3.81
CA THR A 27 -6.71 -9.35 3.31
C THR A 27 -7.31 -10.58 3.98
N ASN A 28 -8.53 -10.44 4.48
CA ASN A 28 -9.26 -11.54 5.13
C ASN A 28 -10.49 -11.97 4.32
N SER A 29 -10.52 -11.65 3.04
CA SER A 29 -11.63 -12.01 2.18
C SER A 29 -11.40 -13.37 1.54
N PRO A 30 -12.29 -14.35 1.73
CA PRO A 30 -12.21 -15.65 1.06
C PRO A 30 -12.31 -15.54 -0.46
N TYR A 31 -12.88 -14.46 -0.96
CA TYR A 31 -13.03 -14.21 -2.40
C TYR A 31 -11.68 -13.94 -3.09
N THR A 32 -10.66 -13.53 -2.36
CA THR A 32 -9.31 -13.31 -2.91
C THR A 32 -8.55 -14.60 -3.19
N LEU A 33 -9.10 -15.75 -2.86
CA LEU A 33 -8.54 -17.06 -3.20
C LEU A 33 -8.51 -17.30 -4.72
N TYR A 34 -9.43 -16.70 -5.45
CA TYR A 34 -9.60 -16.92 -6.88
C TYR A 34 -9.25 -15.66 -7.68
N GLY A 35 -8.64 -15.85 -8.85
CA GLY A 35 -8.30 -14.78 -9.76
C GLY A 35 -7.09 -13.95 -9.29
N PHE A 36 -7.16 -12.65 -9.53
CA PHE A 36 -6.07 -11.70 -9.22
C PHE A 36 -6.14 -11.10 -7.81
N GLY A 37 -7.03 -11.61 -6.96
CA GLY A 37 -7.29 -11.03 -5.66
C GLY A 37 -8.16 -9.77 -5.72
N ASP A 38 -8.04 -8.93 -4.70
CA ASP A 38 -8.75 -7.66 -4.60
C ASP A 38 -7.91 -6.56 -5.27
N ILE A 39 -8.37 -6.10 -6.44
CA ILE A 39 -7.63 -5.13 -7.26
C ILE A 39 -7.68 -3.77 -6.58
N THR A 40 -6.53 -3.14 -6.45
CA THR A 40 -6.42 -1.83 -5.82
C THR A 40 -6.62 -0.69 -6.79
N GLU A 41 -7.25 0.38 -6.31
CA GLU A 41 -7.32 1.64 -7.02
C GLU A 41 -6.05 2.45 -6.73
N ASN A 42 -5.23 2.66 -7.76
CA ASN A 42 -3.93 3.31 -7.65
C ASN A 42 -4.02 4.85 -7.66
N TYR A 43 -4.96 5.41 -6.89
CA TYR A 43 -5.11 6.85 -6.73
C TYR A 43 -4.42 7.34 -5.46
N SER A 44 -3.79 8.51 -5.51
CA SER A 44 -3.38 9.21 -4.29
C SER A 44 -4.59 9.61 -3.46
N GLY A 45 -4.40 9.90 -2.17
CA GLY A 45 -5.49 10.19 -1.25
C GLY A 45 -6.42 11.30 -1.70
N GLU A 46 -5.87 12.35 -2.34
CA GLU A 46 -6.66 13.46 -2.89
C GLU A 46 -7.60 12.99 -4.00
N TYR A 47 -7.11 12.24 -4.97
CA TYR A 47 -7.92 11.73 -6.08
C TYR A 47 -8.92 10.66 -5.63
N ARG A 48 -8.57 9.86 -4.65
CA ARG A 48 -9.49 8.91 -4.03
C ARG A 48 -10.65 9.62 -3.35
N ALA A 49 -10.40 10.72 -2.64
CA ALA A 49 -11.46 11.54 -2.03
C ALA A 49 -12.40 12.18 -3.05
N MET A 50 -11.93 12.38 -4.30
CA MET A 50 -12.73 12.86 -5.43
C MET A 50 -13.35 11.72 -6.26
N GLY A 51 -13.44 10.50 -5.72
CA GLY A 51 -14.02 9.35 -6.43
C GLY A 51 -13.17 8.85 -7.60
N GLY A 52 -11.85 9.01 -7.54
CA GLY A 52 -10.93 8.53 -8.57
C GLY A 52 -10.81 9.44 -9.81
N THR A 53 -11.36 10.65 -9.77
CA THR A 53 -11.31 11.61 -10.87
C THR A 53 -9.90 12.16 -11.05
N SER A 54 -9.05 11.46 -11.78
CA SER A 54 -7.61 11.76 -11.89
C SER A 54 -7.10 11.88 -13.32
N ILE A 55 -7.75 11.22 -14.32
CA ILE A 55 -7.23 11.09 -15.69
C ILE A 55 -6.97 12.44 -16.36
N ALA A 56 -7.86 13.40 -16.19
CA ALA A 56 -7.74 14.74 -16.78
C ALA A 56 -7.33 15.81 -15.75
N SER A 57 -7.04 15.39 -14.53
CA SER A 57 -6.68 16.31 -13.45
C SER A 57 -5.19 16.55 -13.39
N SER A 58 -4.82 17.78 -13.09
CA SER A 58 -3.43 18.19 -12.86
C SER A 58 -3.39 19.07 -11.63
N SER A 59 -2.60 18.69 -10.65
CA SER A 59 -2.39 19.43 -9.41
C SER A 59 -0.90 19.74 -9.25
N LYS A 60 -0.62 20.90 -8.66
CA LYS A 60 0.76 21.25 -8.29
C LYS A 60 1.18 20.67 -6.94
N ASN A 61 0.23 20.24 -6.16
CA ASN A 61 0.42 19.85 -4.76
C ASN A 61 0.21 18.35 -4.51
N SER A 62 -0.18 17.58 -5.52
CA SER A 62 -0.39 16.13 -5.39
C SER A 62 0.19 15.37 -6.57
N ILE A 63 0.66 14.17 -6.30
CA ILE A 63 1.21 13.27 -7.33
C ILE A 63 0.06 12.50 -7.97
N ASN A 64 -0.11 12.67 -9.28
CA ASN A 64 -1.11 11.93 -10.03
C ASN A 64 -0.48 10.73 -10.73
N THR A 65 -0.59 9.56 -10.13
CA THR A 65 -0.01 8.32 -10.64
C THR A 65 -0.67 7.80 -11.91
N VAL A 66 -1.89 8.25 -12.19
CA VAL A 66 -2.69 7.80 -13.33
C VAL A 66 -2.44 8.66 -14.59
N ASN A 67 -2.12 9.94 -14.39
CA ASN A 67 -1.85 10.87 -15.49
C ASN A 67 -0.40 11.36 -15.48
N PRO A 68 0.51 10.73 -16.21
CA PRO A 68 1.91 11.16 -16.29
C PRO A 68 2.11 12.57 -16.84
N ALA A 69 1.17 13.08 -17.65
CA ALA A 69 1.26 14.44 -18.17
C ALA A 69 1.20 15.50 -17.06
N SER A 70 0.59 15.18 -15.91
CA SER A 70 0.52 16.06 -14.76
C SER A 70 1.88 16.30 -14.10
N TYR A 71 2.88 15.44 -14.35
CA TYR A 71 4.21 15.58 -13.72
C TYR A 71 4.93 16.87 -14.12
N ALA A 72 4.60 17.41 -15.28
CA ALA A 72 5.16 18.67 -15.74
C ALA A 72 4.56 19.92 -15.07
N SER A 73 3.44 19.76 -14.32
CA SER A 73 2.78 20.90 -13.66
C SER A 73 3.40 21.30 -12.32
N VAL A 74 4.35 20.53 -11.84
CA VAL A 74 5.06 20.80 -10.57
C VAL A 74 5.96 22.02 -10.72
N ASP A 75 5.96 22.87 -9.71
CA ASP A 75 6.81 24.04 -9.70
C ASP A 75 8.29 23.65 -9.63
N SER A 76 9.13 24.46 -10.29
CA SER A 76 10.58 24.29 -10.30
C SER A 76 11.12 24.28 -8.87
N MET A 77 12.08 23.40 -8.58
CA MET A 77 12.71 23.20 -7.27
C MET A 77 11.79 22.61 -6.18
N THR A 78 10.70 21.94 -6.55
CA THR A 78 9.81 21.27 -5.61
C THR A 78 10.04 19.78 -5.64
N PHE A 79 10.35 19.19 -4.49
CA PHE A 79 10.33 17.75 -4.28
C PHE A 79 9.03 17.37 -3.56
N MET A 80 8.29 16.44 -4.12
CA MET A 80 7.09 15.91 -3.48
C MET A 80 7.30 14.46 -3.08
N PHE A 81 6.83 14.11 -1.90
CA PHE A 81 6.76 12.76 -1.38
C PHE A 81 5.35 12.53 -0.86
N ASP A 82 4.74 11.45 -1.27
CA ASP A 82 3.39 11.08 -0.87
C ASP A 82 3.34 9.59 -0.49
N MET A 83 2.65 9.30 0.60
CA MET A 83 2.50 7.95 1.13
C MET A 83 1.07 7.76 1.62
N GLY A 84 0.42 6.71 1.16
CA GLY A 84 -0.94 6.37 1.56
C GLY A 84 -0.98 5.11 2.42
N VAL A 85 -1.75 5.18 3.50
CA VAL A 85 -2.07 4.05 4.36
C VAL A 85 -3.59 3.95 4.46
N SER A 86 -4.14 2.77 4.30
CA SER A 86 -5.56 2.51 4.50
C SER A 86 -5.82 1.59 5.68
N LEU A 87 -6.96 1.80 6.29
CA LEU A 87 -7.52 0.93 7.31
C LEU A 87 -8.86 0.39 6.79
N LEU A 88 -8.93 -0.92 6.62
CA LEU A 88 -10.14 -1.61 6.16
C LEU A 88 -10.76 -2.41 7.28
N GLY A 89 -11.95 -2.04 7.71
CA GLY A 89 -12.79 -2.83 8.60
C GLY A 89 -13.75 -3.71 7.80
N SER A 90 -13.60 -5.03 7.91
CA SER A 90 -14.50 -6.00 7.25
C SER A 90 -15.32 -6.74 8.29
N ARG A 91 -16.62 -6.87 8.03
CA ARG A 91 -17.54 -7.67 8.83
C ARG A 91 -18.19 -8.72 7.96
N PHE A 92 -17.95 -9.98 8.27
CA PHE A 92 -18.57 -11.12 7.63
C PHE A 92 -19.66 -11.67 8.54
N SER A 93 -20.83 -11.93 7.98
CA SER A 93 -21.98 -12.48 8.71
C SER A 93 -22.59 -13.61 7.90
N TYR A 94 -22.81 -14.73 8.55
CA TYR A 94 -23.52 -15.88 7.98
C TYR A 94 -24.33 -16.56 9.08
N ASN A 95 -25.64 -16.62 8.90
CA ASN A 95 -26.61 -16.99 9.94
C ASN A 95 -26.27 -16.26 11.24
N ASP A 96 -26.45 -16.49 12.35
CA ASP A 96 -26.17 -15.73 13.58
C ASP A 96 -24.66 -15.63 13.97
N VAL A 97 -23.76 -16.09 13.08
CA VAL A 97 -22.32 -16.00 13.29
C VAL A 97 -21.75 -14.80 12.55
N TYR A 98 -20.99 -13.96 13.25
CA TYR A 98 -20.29 -12.81 12.67
C TYR A 98 -18.81 -12.82 13.03
N ASN A 99 -17.99 -12.36 12.10
CA ASN A 99 -16.57 -12.16 12.30
C ASN A 99 -16.17 -10.76 11.79
N SER A 100 -15.47 -10.01 12.61
CA SER A 100 -14.98 -8.68 12.27
C SER A 100 -13.47 -8.67 12.27
N LYS A 101 -12.88 -8.08 11.25
CA LYS A 101 -11.44 -7.94 11.09
C LYS A 101 -11.09 -6.51 10.68
N ILE A 102 -9.96 -6.01 11.17
CA ILE A 102 -9.39 -4.72 10.78
C ILE A 102 -8.03 -5.02 10.16
N ASN A 103 -7.82 -4.52 8.96
CA ASN A 103 -6.57 -4.63 8.23
C ASN A 103 -5.99 -3.24 7.98
N ALA A 104 -4.67 -3.12 8.11
CA ALA A 104 -3.93 -1.93 7.74
C ALA A 104 -3.07 -2.25 6.51
N ASN A 105 -3.23 -1.47 5.44
CA ASN A 105 -2.49 -1.66 4.20
C ASN A 105 -1.69 -0.42 3.85
N LEU A 106 -0.48 -0.61 3.37
CA LEU A 106 0.26 0.43 2.68
C LEU A 106 -0.25 0.48 1.24
N GLU A 107 -0.88 1.60 0.88
CA GLU A 107 -1.53 1.77 -0.41
C GLU A 107 -0.53 2.21 -1.49
N TYR A 108 0.35 3.13 -1.16
CA TYR A 108 1.36 3.62 -2.09
C TYR A 108 2.47 4.37 -1.38
N ILE A 109 3.61 4.39 -2.02
CA ILE A 109 4.72 5.32 -1.72
C ILE A 109 5.16 5.89 -3.06
N THR A 110 5.07 7.20 -3.22
CA THR A 110 5.43 7.89 -4.45
C THR A 110 6.27 9.13 -4.17
N MET A 111 7.12 9.46 -5.13
CA MET A 111 7.90 10.69 -5.10
C MET A 111 7.94 11.32 -6.49
N GLN A 112 8.00 12.63 -6.52
CA GLN A 112 8.01 13.40 -7.77
C GLN A 112 8.92 14.60 -7.65
N PHE A 113 9.65 14.91 -8.72
CA PHE A 113 10.50 16.08 -8.81
C PHE A 113 10.55 16.59 -10.26
N PRO A 114 10.71 17.92 -10.45
CA PRO A 114 10.87 18.51 -11.75
C PRO A 114 12.26 18.23 -12.32
N LEU A 115 12.35 17.87 -13.60
CA LEU A 115 13.61 17.74 -14.34
C LEU A 115 13.93 18.99 -15.14
N GLY A 116 12.96 19.87 -15.34
CA GLY A 116 13.09 21.09 -16.13
C GLY A 116 11.81 21.90 -16.14
N LYS A 117 11.73 22.91 -17.01
CA LYS A 117 10.58 23.84 -17.06
C LYS A 117 9.26 23.15 -17.43
N ASN A 118 9.31 22.10 -18.27
CA ASN A 118 8.11 21.40 -18.77
C ASN A 118 8.25 19.88 -18.62
N MET A 119 9.12 19.41 -17.75
CA MET A 119 9.35 17.99 -17.53
C MET A 119 9.36 17.67 -16.05
N GLY A 120 8.59 16.67 -15.65
CA GLY A 120 8.61 16.09 -14.32
C GLY A 120 8.89 14.60 -14.37
N PHE A 121 9.44 14.09 -13.31
CA PHE A 121 9.68 12.66 -13.10
C PHE A 121 9.00 12.21 -11.83
N SER A 122 8.32 11.07 -11.89
CA SER A 122 7.73 10.44 -10.74
C SER A 122 8.14 8.98 -10.69
N MET A 123 8.36 8.49 -9.48
CA MET A 123 8.61 7.08 -9.20
C MET A 123 7.87 6.68 -7.94
N GLY A 124 7.51 5.39 -7.83
CA GLY A 124 6.81 4.92 -6.66
C GLY A 124 6.58 3.42 -6.66
N LEU A 125 6.08 2.95 -5.54
CA LEU A 125 5.61 1.59 -5.34
C LEU A 125 4.11 1.65 -5.08
N LEU A 126 3.35 0.98 -5.94
CA LEU A 126 1.89 0.86 -5.83
C LEU A 126 1.54 -0.61 -5.95
N PRO A 127 0.85 -1.20 -4.98
CA PRO A 127 0.39 -2.57 -5.08
C PRO A 127 -0.68 -2.67 -6.16
N TYR A 128 -0.62 -3.71 -6.97
CA TYR A 128 -1.62 -3.97 -8.00
C TYR A 128 -2.88 -4.62 -7.42
N SER A 129 -2.67 -5.58 -6.51
CA SER A 129 -3.76 -6.28 -5.85
C SER A 129 -3.32 -6.80 -4.48
N PHE A 130 -4.30 -7.03 -3.62
CA PHE A 130 -4.10 -7.71 -2.35
C PHE A 130 -4.76 -9.10 -2.39
N THR A 131 -4.01 -10.09 -1.94
CA THR A 131 -4.53 -11.44 -1.74
C THR A 131 -4.26 -11.87 -0.32
N GLY A 132 -5.22 -12.53 0.29
CA GLY A 132 -5.02 -13.04 1.63
C GLY A 132 -6.21 -13.85 2.10
N TYR A 133 -5.96 -15.11 2.35
CA TYR A 133 -6.93 -16.02 2.94
C TYR A 133 -6.22 -16.94 3.93
N ASN A 134 -6.91 -17.26 4.99
CA ASN A 134 -6.49 -18.27 5.94
C ASN A 134 -7.72 -19.02 6.42
N TYR A 135 -7.82 -20.28 6.05
CA TYR A 135 -8.87 -21.16 6.56
C TYR A 135 -8.29 -22.53 6.90
N SER A 136 -8.76 -23.08 7.97
CA SER A 136 -8.46 -24.44 8.39
C SER A 136 -9.75 -25.25 8.43
N LEU A 137 -9.77 -26.37 7.74
CA LEU A 137 -10.85 -27.35 7.82
C LEU A 137 -10.42 -28.45 8.80
N THR A 138 -11.07 -28.54 9.94
CA THR A 138 -10.91 -29.66 10.87
C THR A 138 -12.06 -30.62 10.64
N GLN A 139 -11.80 -31.72 9.97
CA GLN A 139 -12.76 -32.84 9.90
C GLN A 139 -12.63 -33.69 11.16
N THR A 140 -13.63 -33.65 12.00
CA THR A 140 -13.78 -34.66 13.06
C THR A 140 -14.36 -35.93 12.44
N ILE A 141 -13.52 -36.92 12.16
CA ILE A 141 -13.96 -38.24 11.79
C ILE A 141 -14.58 -38.85 13.05
N ARG A 142 -15.90 -38.87 13.16
CA ARG A 142 -16.55 -39.73 14.14
C ARG A 142 -16.37 -41.17 13.61
N GLU A 143 -15.50 -41.93 14.25
CA GLU A 143 -15.53 -43.38 14.14
C GLU A 143 -16.91 -43.85 14.57
N ILE A 144 -17.63 -44.42 13.62
CA ILE A 144 -18.89 -45.17 13.87
C ILE A 144 -18.41 -46.54 14.32
N LEU A 145 -18.36 -46.77 15.63
CA LEU A 145 -18.34 -48.09 16.23
C LEU A 145 -19.75 -48.61 16.36
#